data_06718509fc7e462a1c2604a0fd36d089
#
_entry.id   06718509fc7e462a1c2604a0fd36d089
#
_cell.length_a   1.000
_cell.length_b   1.000
_cell.length_c   1.000
_cell.angle_alpha   90.00
_cell.angle_beta   90.00
_cell.angle_gamma   90.00
#
_symmetry.space_group_name_H-M   'P 1'
#
loop_
_entity.id
_entity.type
_entity.pdbx_description
1 polymer ?
#
loop_
_entity_poly.entity_id
_entity_poly.type
_entity_poly.pdbx_seq_one_letter_code
_entity_poly.pdbx_strand_id
1 'polypeptide(L)'
;MILKEYTEKRKFERTPEPKPGPGLEAGRLLFVVHKHAARAMHYDLRLELEGVLKSWAVPKGPSLDPSLKRLAVMVEDHPFEYKDFEGVIPEGNYGSGSVIIWDRGYYHHPFARTDGENEKLLLEGLQKGNLKFVLEGEKLHGEFALVRTGTEGKSWLLLK
;
A
#
# COMPACT_ATOMS: atom_id res chain seq x y z
N MET A 1 8.61 -13.78 9.93
CA MET A 1 7.26 -13.72 9.38
C MET A 1 7.00 -12.32 8.84
N ILE A 2 6.50 -12.22 7.62
CA ILE A 2 6.28 -10.94 6.93
C ILE A 2 5.37 -9.98 7.72
N LEU A 3 4.36 -10.53 8.38
CA LEU A 3 3.38 -9.72 9.11
C LEU A 3 3.69 -9.54 10.60
N LYS A 4 4.91 -9.84 11.02
CA LYS A 4 5.30 -9.73 12.43
C LYS A 4 5.10 -8.32 12.98
N GLU A 5 5.60 -7.31 12.28
CA GLU A 5 5.49 -5.91 12.72
C GLU A 5 4.03 -5.46 12.82
N TYR A 6 3.20 -5.83 11.82
CA TYR A 6 1.78 -5.56 11.86
C TYR A 6 1.14 -6.15 13.11
N THR A 7 1.42 -7.42 13.40
CA THR A 7 0.85 -8.14 14.55
C THR A 7 1.32 -7.55 15.88
N GLU A 8 2.61 -7.20 15.97
CA GLU A 8 3.18 -6.66 17.21
C GLU A 8 2.62 -5.28 17.58
N LYS A 9 2.23 -4.47 16.60
CA LYS A 9 1.70 -3.14 16.83
C LYS A 9 0.23 -3.12 17.24
N ARG A 10 -0.47 -4.27 17.23
CA ARG A 10 -1.93 -4.29 17.38
C ARG A 10 -2.39 -5.21 18.50
N LYS A 11 -3.48 -4.76 19.15
CA LYS A 11 -4.24 -5.55 20.11
C LYS A 11 -5.59 -5.81 19.49
N PHE A 12 -5.77 -6.98 18.87
CA PHE A 12 -6.95 -7.26 18.05
C PHE A 12 -8.26 -7.28 18.81
N GLU A 13 -8.22 -7.46 20.12
CA GLU A 13 -9.40 -7.31 20.96
C GLU A 13 -9.84 -5.86 21.12
N ARG A 14 -9.02 -4.88 20.71
CA ARG A 14 -9.27 -3.46 20.88
C ARG A 14 -9.44 -2.69 19.56
N THR A 15 -9.21 -3.33 18.42
CA THR A 15 -9.32 -2.71 17.12
C THR A 15 -10.11 -3.60 16.17
N PRO A 16 -10.97 -3.03 15.29
CA PRO A 16 -11.67 -3.81 14.26
C PRO A 16 -10.77 -4.21 13.09
N GLU A 17 -9.51 -3.80 13.09
CA GLU A 17 -8.59 -4.20 12.03
C GLU A 17 -8.46 -5.72 11.95
N PRO A 18 -8.36 -6.29 10.74
CA PRO A 18 -8.32 -7.75 10.58
C PRO A 18 -7.01 -8.35 11.10
N LYS A 19 -7.14 -9.55 11.66
CA LYS A 19 -5.98 -10.39 11.94
C LYS A 19 -5.42 -10.91 10.62
N PRO A 20 -4.13 -11.27 10.57
CA PRO A 20 -3.60 -11.93 9.38
C PRO A 20 -4.38 -13.20 9.07
N GLY A 21 -4.83 -13.33 7.84
CA GLY A 21 -5.51 -14.51 7.33
C GLY A 21 -4.62 -15.27 6.35
N PRO A 22 -5.18 -16.26 5.66
CA PRO A 22 -4.42 -17.06 4.69
C PRO A 22 -3.98 -16.29 3.45
N GLY A 23 -4.60 -15.13 3.19
CA GLY A 23 -4.42 -14.42 1.93
C GLY A 23 -5.16 -15.12 0.81
N LEU A 24 -5.11 -14.56 -0.38
CA LEU A 24 -5.68 -15.18 -1.56
C LEU A 24 -4.65 -15.22 -2.66
N GLU A 25 -4.62 -16.33 -3.39
CA GLU A 25 -3.85 -16.42 -4.60
C GLU A 25 -4.75 -16.00 -5.75
N ALA A 26 -4.38 -14.92 -6.40
CA ALA A 26 -5.09 -14.42 -7.55
C ALA A 26 -4.09 -14.20 -8.67
N GLY A 27 -4.52 -14.35 -9.91
CA GLY A 27 -3.69 -14.05 -11.06
C GLY A 27 -3.37 -12.56 -11.16
N ARG A 28 -4.33 -11.71 -10.77
CA ARG A 28 -4.17 -10.26 -10.81
C ARG A 28 -3.91 -9.70 -9.43
N LEU A 29 -2.91 -8.84 -9.35
CA LEU A 29 -2.58 -8.16 -8.10
C LEU A 29 -3.47 -6.93 -7.94
N LEU A 30 -3.90 -6.70 -6.71
CA LEU A 30 -4.76 -5.56 -6.42
C LEU A 30 -4.00 -4.45 -5.68
N PHE A 31 -4.57 -3.25 -5.72
CA PHE A 31 -4.15 -2.15 -4.88
C PHE A 31 -5.34 -1.54 -4.17
N VAL A 32 -5.08 -0.87 -3.08
CA VAL A 32 -6.07 -0.08 -2.38
C VAL A 32 -5.39 1.19 -1.84
N VAL A 33 -6.14 2.29 -1.83
CA VAL A 33 -5.73 3.51 -1.16
C VAL A 33 -6.74 3.77 -0.07
N HIS A 34 -6.27 3.76 1.18
CA HIS A 34 -7.07 4.14 2.33
C HIS A 34 -6.88 5.61 2.65
N LYS A 35 -7.98 6.31 2.91
CA LYS A 35 -7.92 7.65 3.47
C LYS A 35 -8.08 7.51 4.98
N HIS A 36 -7.08 7.97 5.72
CA HIS A 36 -6.97 7.72 7.15
C HIS A 36 -6.97 9.05 7.91
N ALA A 37 -8.04 9.27 8.66
CA ALA A 37 -8.19 10.45 9.52
C ALA A 37 -7.55 10.15 10.88
N ALA A 38 -6.22 9.99 10.89
CA ALA A 38 -5.44 9.80 12.10
C ALA A 38 -5.13 11.16 12.74
N ARG A 39 -4.11 11.25 13.58
CA ARG A 39 -3.68 12.53 14.16
C ARG A 39 -3.46 13.58 13.06
N ALA A 40 -2.85 13.16 11.95
CA ALA A 40 -2.77 13.94 10.73
C ALA A 40 -3.45 13.15 9.63
N MET A 41 -4.31 13.80 8.85
CA MET A 41 -4.94 13.16 7.70
C MET A 41 -3.86 12.71 6.72
N HIS A 42 -3.92 11.47 6.28
CA HIS A 42 -3.03 10.96 5.25
C HIS A 42 -3.72 9.89 4.43
N TYR A 43 -3.04 9.44 3.39
CA TYR A 43 -3.51 8.35 2.53
C TYR A 43 -2.50 7.23 2.62
N ASP A 44 -2.98 6.00 2.66
CA ASP A 44 -2.12 4.82 2.65
C ASP A 44 -2.27 4.09 1.33
N LEU A 45 -1.20 4.07 0.56
CA LEU A 45 -1.15 3.28 -0.69
C LEU A 45 -0.68 1.87 -0.34
N ARG A 46 -1.44 0.88 -0.75
CA ARG A 46 -1.14 -0.53 -0.49
C ARG A 46 -1.14 -1.31 -1.78
N LEU A 47 -0.07 -2.04 -2.01
CA LEU A 47 0.12 -2.85 -3.22
C LEU A 47 0.25 -4.31 -2.80
N GLU A 48 -0.63 -5.16 -3.32
CA GLU A 48 -0.55 -6.60 -3.06
C GLU A 48 0.71 -7.17 -3.70
N LEU A 49 1.53 -7.83 -2.89
CA LEU A 49 2.76 -8.47 -3.36
C LEU A 49 3.19 -9.47 -2.31
N GLU A 50 3.60 -10.66 -2.73
CA GLU A 50 4.00 -11.74 -1.83
C GLU A 50 2.91 -12.13 -0.81
N GLY A 51 1.64 -12.05 -1.20
CA GLY A 51 0.52 -12.43 -0.34
C GLY A 51 0.16 -11.44 0.75
N VAL A 52 0.79 -10.27 0.77
CA VAL A 52 0.51 -9.20 1.72
C VAL A 52 0.33 -7.89 1.00
N LEU A 53 0.03 -6.82 1.73
CA LEU A 53 -0.09 -5.48 1.19
C LEU A 53 1.14 -4.66 1.60
N LYS A 54 2.04 -4.42 0.64
CA LYS A 54 3.15 -3.48 0.84
C LYS A 54 2.56 -2.09 0.94
N SER A 55 2.96 -1.31 1.93
CA SER A 55 2.23 -0.10 2.31
C SER A 55 3.11 1.12 2.45
N TRP A 56 2.59 2.26 2.01
CA TRP A 56 3.24 3.58 2.13
C TRP A 56 2.22 4.59 2.60
N ALA A 57 2.59 5.37 3.62
CA ALA A 57 1.80 6.51 4.04
C ALA A 57 2.17 7.71 3.16
N VAL A 58 1.18 8.30 2.52
CA VAL A 58 1.33 9.43 1.61
C VAL A 58 0.58 10.62 2.21
N PRO A 59 1.27 11.53 2.93
CA PRO A 59 0.58 12.60 3.67
C PRO A 59 -0.33 13.47 2.83
N LYS A 60 0.07 13.83 1.62
CA LYS A 60 -0.74 14.68 0.73
C LYS A 60 -1.58 13.90 -0.27
N GLY A 61 -1.49 12.57 -0.24
CA GLY A 61 -2.22 11.70 -1.13
C GLY A 61 -1.59 11.57 -2.52
N PRO A 62 -1.99 10.52 -3.25
CA PRO A 62 -1.55 10.34 -4.64
C PRO A 62 -2.11 11.43 -5.55
N SER A 63 -1.41 11.74 -6.63
CA SER A 63 -1.83 12.75 -7.60
C SER A 63 -1.68 12.23 -9.02
N LEU A 64 -2.59 12.64 -9.89
CA LEU A 64 -2.51 12.37 -11.33
C LEU A 64 -1.66 13.42 -12.06
N ASP A 65 -1.21 14.46 -11.36
CA ASP A 65 -0.38 15.51 -11.94
C ASP A 65 1.08 15.05 -12.01
N PRO A 66 1.65 14.86 -13.21
CA PRO A 66 3.03 14.36 -13.34
C PRO A 66 4.10 15.35 -12.88
N SER A 67 3.74 16.60 -12.64
CA SER A 67 4.69 17.59 -12.12
C SER A 67 4.87 17.49 -10.61
N LEU A 68 4.00 16.76 -9.91
CA LEU A 68 4.04 16.65 -8.45
C LEU A 68 4.78 15.40 -8.01
N LYS A 69 5.65 15.57 -7.02
CA LYS A 69 6.33 14.47 -6.34
C LYS A 69 5.78 14.39 -4.94
N ARG A 70 5.18 13.25 -4.59
CA ARG A 70 4.56 13.08 -3.28
C ARG A 70 5.45 12.24 -2.37
N LEU A 71 5.71 12.75 -1.18
CA LEU A 71 6.40 11.94 -0.17
C LEU A 71 5.55 10.71 0.14
N ALA A 72 6.19 9.56 0.17
CA ALA A 72 5.58 8.29 0.54
C ALA A 72 6.51 7.60 1.53
N VAL A 73 6.02 7.35 2.74
CA VAL A 73 6.84 6.72 3.78
C VAL A 73 6.42 5.27 3.90
N MET A 74 7.37 4.36 3.68
CA MET A 74 7.08 2.94 3.78
C MET A 74 6.80 2.56 5.23
N VAL A 75 5.72 1.85 5.44
CA VAL A 75 5.28 1.35 6.73
C VAL A 75 5.22 -0.18 6.70
N GLU A 76 4.82 -0.78 7.80
CA GLU A 76 4.75 -2.24 7.90
C GLU A 76 3.81 -2.84 6.87
N ASP A 77 4.11 -4.07 6.46
CA ASP A 77 3.21 -4.84 5.59
C ASP A 77 1.89 -5.09 6.31
N HIS A 78 0.80 -5.05 5.56
CA HIS A 78 -0.53 -5.36 6.08
C HIS A 78 -1.03 -6.67 5.51
N PRO A 79 -1.90 -7.39 6.22
CA PRO A 79 -2.47 -8.63 5.67
C PRO A 79 -3.36 -8.32 4.47
N PHE A 80 -3.45 -9.27 3.55
CA PHE A 80 -4.29 -9.15 2.35
C PHE A 80 -5.72 -8.77 2.71
N GLU A 81 -6.23 -9.29 3.82
CA GLU A 81 -7.59 -9.02 4.30
C GLU A 81 -7.84 -7.55 4.62
N TYR A 82 -6.80 -6.76 4.84
CA TYR A 82 -6.93 -5.33 5.11
C TYR A 82 -7.44 -4.55 3.89
N LYS A 83 -7.42 -5.15 2.70
CA LYS A 83 -7.89 -4.52 1.47
C LYS A 83 -9.33 -4.02 1.53
N ASP A 84 -10.16 -4.67 2.35
CA ASP A 84 -11.57 -4.34 2.49
C ASP A 84 -11.87 -3.56 3.77
N PHE A 85 -10.86 -3.23 4.54
CA PHE A 85 -11.09 -2.62 5.85
C PHE A 85 -11.62 -1.18 5.71
N GLU A 86 -12.73 -0.93 6.40
CA GLU A 86 -13.25 0.40 6.69
C GLU A 86 -13.75 0.39 8.12
N GLY A 87 -13.44 1.44 8.87
CA GLY A 87 -13.88 1.50 10.25
C GLY A 87 -13.16 2.57 11.04
N VAL A 88 -13.41 2.56 12.35
CA VAL A 88 -12.77 3.49 13.28
C VAL A 88 -11.82 2.69 14.18
N ILE A 89 -10.56 3.06 14.16
CA ILE A 89 -9.57 2.51 15.09
C ILE A 89 -9.67 3.36 16.37
N PRO A 90 -10.05 2.76 17.51
CA PRO A 90 -10.30 3.52 18.72
C PRO A 90 -9.07 4.27 19.24
N GLU A 91 -9.30 5.36 19.98
CA GLU A 91 -8.23 6.11 20.64
C GLU A 91 -7.40 5.20 21.54
N GLY A 92 -6.12 5.49 21.65
CA GLY A 92 -5.19 4.69 22.43
C GLY A 92 -4.60 3.50 21.71
N ASN A 93 -5.06 3.22 20.48
CA ASN A 93 -4.49 2.18 19.64
C ASN A 93 -3.60 2.79 18.56
N TYR A 94 -2.65 2.01 18.09
CA TYR A 94 -1.78 2.43 16.98
C TYR A 94 -2.62 2.78 15.75
N GLY A 95 -2.40 3.98 15.21
CA GLY A 95 -3.12 4.42 14.01
C GLY A 95 -4.57 4.80 14.27
N SER A 96 -4.93 5.21 15.49
CA SER A 96 -6.31 5.57 15.83
C SER A 96 -6.89 6.60 14.85
N GLY A 97 -8.21 6.48 14.59
CA GLY A 97 -8.94 7.35 13.69
C GLY A 97 -9.76 6.56 12.68
N SER A 98 -10.50 7.27 11.83
CA SER A 98 -11.35 6.63 10.82
C SER A 98 -10.57 6.29 9.56
N VAL A 99 -10.89 5.14 9.00
CA VAL A 99 -10.28 4.62 7.78
C VAL A 99 -11.37 4.32 6.76
N ILE A 100 -11.27 4.88 5.57
CA ILE A 100 -12.18 4.55 4.47
C ILE A 100 -11.37 4.19 3.23
N ILE A 101 -11.98 3.39 2.35
CA ILE A 101 -11.40 3.09 1.05
C ILE A 101 -11.63 4.29 0.14
N TRP A 102 -10.54 4.92 -0.30
CA TRP A 102 -10.60 6.08 -1.19
C TRP A 102 -10.56 5.67 -2.65
N ASP A 103 -9.75 4.65 -2.97
CA ASP A 103 -9.67 4.07 -4.31
C ASP A 103 -9.19 2.62 -4.22
N ARG A 104 -9.53 1.83 -5.23
CA ARG A 104 -9.04 0.46 -5.34
C ARG A 104 -9.18 -0.05 -6.75
N GLY A 105 -8.45 -1.11 -7.05
CA GLY A 105 -8.48 -1.75 -8.36
C GLY A 105 -7.35 -2.75 -8.48
N TYR A 106 -6.88 -2.93 -9.69
CA TYR A 106 -5.76 -3.82 -9.98
C TYR A 106 -4.55 -3.02 -10.40
N TYR A 107 -3.37 -3.64 -10.35
CA TYR A 107 -2.16 -3.01 -10.80
C TYR A 107 -1.21 -4.05 -11.41
N HIS A 108 -0.29 -3.57 -12.22
CA HIS A 108 0.68 -4.44 -12.88
C HIS A 108 1.93 -3.64 -13.25
N HIS A 109 3.04 -4.37 -13.48
CA HIS A 109 4.26 -3.76 -13.99
C HIS A 109 4.05 -3.41 -15.48
N PRO A 110 4.51 -2.23 -15.94
CA PRO A 110 4.24 -1.79 -17.32
C PRO A 110 4.81 -2.70 -18.40
N PHE A 111 5.82 -3.51 -18.10
CA PHE A 111 6.44 -4.40 -19.09
C PHE A 111 6.12 -5.87 -18.89
N ALA A 112 5.27 -6.21 -17.93
CA ALA A 112 4.92 -7.60 -17.66
C ALA A 112 3.99 -8.16 -18.74
N ARG A 113 4.22 -9.43 -19.13
CA ARG A 113 3.43 -10.15 -20.12
C ARG A 113 2.63 -11.29 -19.51
N THR A 114 3.08 -11.80 -18.36
CA THR A 114 2.42 -12.88 -17.62
C THR A 114 2.33 -12.51 -16.15
N ASP A 115 1.46 -13.19 -15.40
CA ASP A 115 1.33 -12.94 -13.97
C ASP A 115 2.61 -13.24 -13.20
N GLY A 116 3.31 -14.32 -13.58
CA GLY A 116 4.59 -14.66 -12.95
C GLY A 116 5.68 -13.61 -13.22
N GLU A 117 5.77 -13.14 -14.44
CA GLU A 117 6.70 -12.06 -14.80
C GLU A 117 6.33 -10.77 -14.09
N ASN A 118 5.04 -10.48 -13.97
CA ASN A 118 4.53 -9.29 -13.30
C ASN A 118 5.04 -9.23 -11.86
N GLU A 119 4.82 -10.27 -11.09
CA GLU A 119 5.25 -10.29 -9.69
C GLU A 119 6.77 -10.22 -9.57
N LYS A 120 7.50 -10.91 -10.43
CA LYS A 120 8.96 -10.87 -10.44
C LYS A 120 9.50 -9.47 -10.69
N LEU A 121 8.99 -8.78 -11.70
CA LEU A 121 9.43 -7.42 -12.03
C LEU A 121 9.09 -6.42 -10.93
N LEU A 122 7.91 -6.57 -10.32
CA LEU A 122 7.52 -5.72 -9.20
C LEU A 122 8.43 -5.93 -7.98
N LEU A 123 8.74 -7.18 -7.66
CA LEU A 123 9.65 -7.48 -6.54
C LEU A 123 11.05 -6.94 -6.80
N GLU A 124 11.57 -7.08 -8.00
CA GLU A 124 12.87 -6.54 -8.36
C GLU A 124 12.90 -5.01 -8.21
N GLY A 125 11.86 -4.33 -8.67
CA GLY A 125 11.73 -2.88 -8.54
C GLY A 125 11.67 -2.45 -7.09
N LEU A 126 10.92 -3.16 -6.28
CA LEU A 126 10.81 -2.87 -4.84
C LEU A 126 12.17 -2.99 -4.16
N GLN A 127 12.92 -4.05 -4.44
CA GLN A 127 14.24 -4.27 -3.86
C GLN A 127 15.24 -3.20 -4.30
N LYS A 128 15.19 -2.80 -5.55
CA LYS A 128 16.09 -1.78 -6.11
C LYS A 128 15.73 -0.35 -5.70
N GLY A 129 14.53 -0.15 -5.14
CA GLY A 129 14.06 1.18 -4.79
C GLY A 129 13.58 2.01 -5.97
N ASN A 130 13.14 1.35 -7.03
CA ASN A 130 12.56 1.99 -8.22
C ASN A 130 11.46 1.07 -8.74
N LEU A 131 10.27 1.28 -8.22
CA LEU A 131 9.12 0.43 -8.52
C LEU A 131 8.19 1.15 -9.49
N LYS A 132 8.08 0.62 -10.70
CA LYS A 132 7.17 1.13 -11.72
C LYS A 132 5.92 0.26 -11.78
N PHE A 133 4.77 0.89 -11.89
CA PHE A 133 3.50 0.15 -11.90
C PHE A 133 2.40 0.97 -12.60
N VAL A 134 1.41 0.26 -13.12
CA VAL A 134 0.23 0.85 -13.74
C VAL A 134 -0.94 0.58 -12.84
N LEU A 135 -1.65 1.63 -12.44
CA LEU A 135 -2.87 1.52 -11.62
C LEU A 135 -4.10 1.49 -12.52
N GLU A 136 -5.05 0.64 -12.17
CA GLU A 136 -6.35 0.51 -12.83
C GLU A 136 -7.44 0.67 -11.78
N GLY A 137 -7.49 1.84 -11.17
CA GLY A 137 -8.47 2.19 -10.14
C GLY A 137 -9.63 3.01 -10.69
N GLU A 138 -10.51 3.42 -9.80
CA GLU A 138 -11.62 4.31 -10.15
C GLU A 138 -11.16 5.76 -10.27
N LYS A 139 -10.25 6.19 -9.41
CA LYS A 139 -9.69 7.55 -9.41
C LYS A 139 -8.29 7.59 -10.00
N LEU A 140 -7.45 6.62 -9.61
CA LEU A 140 -6.07 6.56 -10.05
C LEU A 140 -5.93 5.57 -11.20
N HIS A 141 -5.41 6.05 -12.31
CA HIS A 141 -5.16 5.21 -13.48
C HIS A 141 -3.92 5.70 -14.21
N GLY A 142 -3.23 4.78 -14.87
CA GLY A 142 -2.02 5.08 -15.61
C GLY A 142 -0.76 4.68 -14.87
N GLU A 143 0.38 5.06 -15.43
CA GLU A 143 1.68 4.64 -14.94
C GLU A 143 2.18 5.55 -13.82
N PHE A 144 2.69 4.90 -12.76
CA PHE A 144 3.26 5.57 -11.59
C PHE A 144 4.63 4.95 -11.28
N ALA A 145 5.39 5.64 -10.45
CA ALA A 145 6.63 5.11 -9.92
C ALA A 145 6.78 5.48 -8.45
N LEU A 146 7.34 4.56 -7.68
CA LEU A 146 7.79 4.78 -6.31
C LEU A 146 9.31 4.69 -6.31
N VAL A 147 9.97 5.76 -5.94
CA VAL A 147 11.43 5.85 -5.95
C VAL A 147 11.94 6.13 -4.54
N ARG A 148 12.77 5.22 -4.02
CA ARG A 148 13.36 5.39 -2.70
C ARG A 148 14.40 6.51 -2.74
N THR A 149 14.37 7.41 -1.76
CA THR A 149 15.21 8.61 -1.75
C THR A 149 16.62 8.37 -1.24
N GLY A 150 16.93 7.19 -0.76
CA GLY A 150 18.26 6.83 -0.30
C GLY A 150 18.49 5.33 -0.45
N THR A 151 19.65 4.85 -0.01
CA THR A 151 19.97 3.42 -0.05
C THR A 151 19.33 2.66 1.09
N GLU A 152 19.03 3.37 2.17
CA GLU A 152 18.40 2.82 3.37
C GLU A 152 17.28 3.76 3.81
N GLY A 153 16.37 3.23 4.64
CA GLY A 153 15.30 4.00 5.19
C GLY A 153 13.98 3.80 4.48
N LYS A 154 13.00 4.58 4.90
CA LYS A 154 11.59 4.37 4.55
C LYS A 154 11.02 5.47 3.65
N SER A 155 11.82 6.47 3.31
CA SER A 155 11.35 7.59 2.50
C SER A 155 11.41 7.28 1.01
N TRP A 156 10.27 7.45 0.34
CA TRP A 156 10.10 7.25 -1.08
C TRP A 156 9.39 8.47 -1.67
N LEU A 157 9.45 8.60 -2.98
CA LEU A 157 8.66 9.58 -3.72
C LEU A 157 7.70 8.84 -4.65
N LEU A 158 6.44 9.25 -4.61
CA LEU A 158 5.41 8.74 -5.51
C LEU A 158 5.23 9.73 -6.66
N LEU A 159 5.42 9.25 -7.88
CA LEU A 159 5.38 10.04 -9.12
C LEU A 159 4.35 9.45 -10.07
N LYS A 160 3.63 10.34 -10.77
CA LYS A 160 2.75 9.92 -11.86
C LYS A 160 3.56 9.71 -13.15
#